data_4913c415006fc59d3882ad66ee56ae79
#
_entry.id   4913c415006fc59d3882ad66ee56ae79
#
_cell.length_a   1.000
_cell.length_b   1.000
_cell.length_c   1.000
_cell.angle_alpha   90.00
_cell.angle_beta   90.00
_cell.angle_gamma   90.00
#
_symmetry.space_group_name_H-M   'P 1'
#
loop_
_entity.id
_entity.type
_entity.pdbx_description
1 polymer ?
#
loop_
_entity_poly.entity_id
_entity_poly.type
_entity_poly.pdbx_seq_one_letter_code
_entity_poly.pdbx_strand_id
1 'polypeptide(L)'
;EIGIYRDPVYCGVFAGLVLGVLGVFVVLRRAVFVTAAVSQAAGLGVALAFLVELTWHVAIPPVGGALMLALAATAVLSFRMQRMRLPRETLVGLIYLGSSAGALLVGDRIAQESHDIASILFGTAVLVRPLDLGLVIGAGLITLVVIATMYRGFLFAGFDPEGARVHRLPVRALDLLLWALVAVEVSVTTRAIGALPVFAF
;
A
#
# COMPACT_ATOMS: atom_id res chain seq x y z
N GLU A 1 -28.30 -16.30 -1.29
CA GLU A 1 -27.12 -16.30 -0.37
C GLU A 1 -25.78 -16.19 -1.11
N ILE A 2 -25.65 -16.61 -2.36
CA ILE A 2 -24.40 -16.55 -3.15
C ILE A 2 -24.04 -15.11 -3.55
N GLY A 3 -25.00 -14.18 -3.55
CA GLY A 3 -24.79 -12.78 -3.97
C GLY A 3 -23.89 -11.96 -3.04
N ILE A 4 -23.88 -12.24 -1.73
CA ILE A 4 -23.17 -11.48 -0.71
C ILE A 4 -21.64 -11.68 -0.81
N TYR A 5 -21.20 -12.86 -1.27
CA TYR A 5 -19.78 -13.20 -1.38
C TYR A 5 -19.15 -12.86 -2.75
N ARG A 6 -19.93 -12.37 -3.71
CA ARG A 6 -19.42 -12.04 -5.05
C ARG A 6 -18.44 -10.87 -5.02
N ASP A 7 -18.81 -9.80 -4.35
CA ASP A 7 -18.00 -8.57 -4.33
C ASP A 7 -16.64 -8.77 -3.64
N PRO A 8 -16.54 -9.46 -2.47
CA PRO A 8 -15.26 -9.82 -1.88
C PRO A 8 -14.37 -10.68 -2.78
N VAL A 9 -14.96 -11.68 -3.48
CA VAL A 9 -14.20 -12.57 -4.38
C VAL A 9 -13.65 -11.79 -5.58
N TYR A 10 -14.47 -10.97 -6.24
CA TYR A 10 -14.02 -10.15 -7.35
C TYR A 10 -12.95 -9.14 -6.92
N CYS A 11 -13.13 -8.52 -5.75
CA CYS A 11 -12.15 -7.60 -5.17
C CYS A 11 -10.82 -8.30 -4.93
N GLY A 12 -10.84 -9.47 -4.28
CA GLY A 12 -9.63 -10.25 -3.98
C GLY A 12 -8.90 -10.73 -5.23
N VAL A 13 -9.64 -11.29 -6.21
CA VAL A 13 -9.05 -11.76 -7.48
C VAL A 13 -8.44 -10.60 -8.27
N PHE A 14 -9.16 -9.50 -8.40
CA PHE A 14 -8.66 -8.34 -9.15
C PHE A 14 -7.46 -7.68 -8.45
N ALA A 15 -7.55 -7.49 -7.13
CA ALA A 15 -6.44 -6.97 -6.33
C ALA A 15 -5.21 -7.88 -6.42
N GLY A 16 -5.39 -9.20 -6.29
CA GLY A 16 -4.31 -10.16 -6.41
C GLY A 16 -3.63 -10.12 -7.79
N LEU A 17 -4.41 -9.95 -8.87
CA LEU A 17 -3.85 -9.80 -10.20
C LEU A 17 -3.00 -8.52 -10.33
N VAL A 18 -3.52 -7.37 -9.89
CA VAL A 18 -2.81 -6.09 -9.96
C VAL A 18 -1.57 -6.09 -9.08
N LEU A 19 -1.70 -6.54 -7.84
CA LEU A 19 -0.58 -6.65 -6.90
C LEU A 19 0.46 -7.66 -7.38
N GLY A 20 0.03 -8.77 -8.00
CA GLY A 20 0.93 -9.75 -8.60
C GLY A 20 1.76 -9.15 -9.75
N VAL A 21 1.14 -8.35 -10.62
CA VAL A 21 1.87 -7.62 -11.68
C VAL A 21 2.86 -6.62 -11.09
N LEU A 22 2.44 -5.82 -10.09
CA LEU A 22 3.34 -4.91 -9.36
C LEU A 22 4.46 -5.67 -8.65
N GLY A 23 4.13 -6.82 -8.05
CA GLY A 23 5.06 -7.69 -7.34
C GLY A 23 6.25 -8.12 -8.19
N VAL A 24 6.05 -8.39 -9.47
CA VAL A 24 7.16 -8.71 -10.41
C VAL A 24 8.20 -7.59 -10.41
N PHE A 25 7.77 -6.33 -10.53
CA PHE A 25 8.70 -5.18 -10.54
C PHE A 25 9.33 -4.92 -9.18
N VAL A 26 8.62 -5.21 -8.09
CA VAL A 26 9.13 -5.11 -6.71
C VAL A 26 10.22 -6.16 -6.47
N VAL A 27 10.01 -7.40 -6.93
CA VAL A 27 10.99 -8.49 -6.83
C VAL A 27 12.24 -8.19 -7.66
N LEU A 28 12.08 -7.69 -8.89
CA LEU A 28 13.22 -7.27 -9.73
C LEU A 28 14.10 -6.22 -9.04
N ARG A 29 13.52 -5.38 -8.18
CA ARG A 29 14.26 -4.37 -7.40
C ARG A 29 14.77 -4.87 -6.06
N ARG A 30 14.61 -6.17 -5.76
CA ARG A 30 14.98 -6.79 -4.48
C ARG A 30 14.39 -6.04 -3.27
N ALA A 31 13.12 -5.65 -3.37
CA ALA A 31 12.47 -4.76 -2.42
C ALA A 31 11.16 -5.33 -1.84
N VAL A 32 11.05 -6.65 -1.75
CA VAL A 32 9.83 -7.35 -1.30
C VAL A 32 9.38 -6.86 0.09
N PHE A 33 10.31 -6.68 1.03
CA PHE A 33 9.96 -6.21 2.38
C PHE A 33 9.46 -4.76 2.43
N VAL A 34 9.70 -3.97 1.38
CA VAL A 34 9.17 -2.59 1.29
C VAL A 34 7.66 -2.60 1.20
N THR A 35 7.08 -3.53 0.45
CA THR A 35 5.61 -3.64 0.33
C THR A 35 4.97 -3.97 1.68
N ALA A 36 5.60 -4.85 2.47
CA ALA A 36 5.15 -5.14 3.83
C ALA A 36 5.17 -3.89 4.73
N ALA A 37 6.25 -3.11 4.70
CA ALA A 37 6.35 -1.88 5.48
C ALA A 37 5.31 -0.83 5.04
N VAL A 38 5.08 -0.70 3.73
CA VAL A 38 4.08 0.22 3.17
C VAL A 38 2.65 -0.21 3.54
N SER A 39 2.34 -1.53 3.52
CA SER A 39 1.02 -2.02 3.93
C SER A 39 0.73 -1.78 5.40
N GLN A 40 1.73 -1.95 6.29
CA GLN A 40 1.58 -1.62 7.71
C GLN A 40 1.42 -0.11 7.92
N ALA A 41 2.16 0.71 7.18
CA ALA A 41 2.00 2.16 7.21
C ALA A 41 0.60 2.58 6.74
N ALA A 42 0.06 1.96 5.68
CA ALA A 42 -1.30 2.19 5.23
C ALA A 42 -2.33 1.81 6.31
N GLY A 43 -2.16 0.66 6.96
CA GLY A 43 -3.01 0.21 8.07
C GLY A 43 -3.00 1.19 9.25
N LEU A 44 -1.81 1.68 9.65
CA LEU A 44 -1.70 2.74 10.65
C LEU A 44 -2.42 4.03 10.18
N GLY A 45 -2.33 4.37 8.90
CA GLY A 45 -3.02 5.54 8.33
C GLY A 45 -4.54 5.44 8.43
N VAL A 46 -5.11 4.26 8.19
CA VAL A 46 -6.54 3.98 8.42
C VAL A 46 -6.90 4.18 9.88
N ALA A 47 -6.12 3.58 10.79
CA ALA A 47 -6.36 3.68 12.24
C ALA A 47 -6.30 5.14 12.72
N LEU A 48 -5.32 5.92 12.26
CA LEU A 48 -5.20 7.34 12.60
C LEU A 48 -6.36 8.18 12.04
N ALA A 49 -6.86 7.88 10.84
CA ALA A 49 -8.03 8.57 10.29
C ALA A 49 -9.26 8.39 11.19
N PHE A 50 -9.50 7.18 11.67
CA PHE A 50 -10.59 6.92 12.62
C PHE A 50 -10.36 7.60 13.97
N LEU A 51 -9.12 7.61 14.50
CA LEU A 51 -8.80 8.29 15.75
C LEU A 51 -9.05 9.81 15.65
N VAL A 52 -8.68 10.42 14.52
CA VAL A 52 -8.91 11.85 14.27
C VAL A 52 -10.40 12.15 14.18
N GLU A 53 -11.17 11.32 13.47
CA GLU A 53 -12.62 11.45 13.37
C GLU A 53 -13.28 11.38 14.76
N LEU A 54 -12.83 10.45 15.59
CA LEU A 54 -13.34 10.25 16.95
C LEU A 54 -12.99 11.42 17.88
N THR A 55 -11.74 11.93 17.80
CA THR A 55 -11.22 12.93 18.76
C THR A 55 -11.57 14.36 18.36
N TRP A 56 -11.53 14.66 17.07
CA TRP A 56 -11.69 16.03 16.55
C TRP A 56 -12.96 16.21 15.72
N HIS A 57 -13.79 15.18 15.56
CA HIS A 57 -15.00 15.17 14.73
C HIS A 57 -14.76 15.64 13.29
N VAL A 58 -13.53 15.49 12.79
CA VAL A 58 -13.15 15.80 11.41
C VAL A 58 -13.18 14.51 10.61
N ALA A 59 -14.15 14.37 9.71
CA ALA A 59 -14.29 13.20 8.85
C ALA A 59 -13.14 13.15 7.82
N ILE A 60 -12.10 12.38 8.11
CA ILE A 60 -11.02 12.07 7.16
C ILE A 60 -11.36 10.73 6.52
N PRO A 61 -11.47 10.65 5.17
CA PRO A 61 -11.73 9.37 4.54
C PRO A 61 -10.58 8.40 4.87
N PRO A 62 -10.88 7.18 5.36
CA PRO A 62 -9.85 6.21 5.77
C PRO A 62 -8.83 5.88 4.66
N VAL A 63 -9.28 5.90 3.38
CA VAL A 63 -8.38 5.76 2.21
C VAL A 63 -7.37 6.92 2.15
N GLY A 64 -7.80 8.14 2.48
CA GLY A 64 -6.91 9.30 2.53
C GLY A 64 -5.81 9.15 3.58
N GLY A 65 -6.17 8.69 4.79
CA GLY A 65 -5.20 8.38 5.86
C GLY A 65 -4.21 7.28 5.44
N ALA A 66 -4.72 6.19 4.88
CA ALA A 66 -3.90 5.10 4.35
C ALA A 66 -2.91 5.60 3.29
N LEU A 67 -3.40 6.36 2.31
CA LEU A 67 -2.59 6.89 1.21
C LEU A 67 -1.51 7.85 1.71
N MET A 68 -1.84 8.75 2.63
CA MET A 68 -0.87 9.69 3.20
C MET A 68 0.29 8.98 3.89
N LEU A 69 0.01 7.99 4.75
CA LEU A 69 1.07 7.28 5.45
C LEU A 69 1.84 6.32 4.53
N ALA A 70 1.19 5.67 3.59
CA ALA A 70 1.86 4.84 2.59
C ALA A 70 2.82 5.67 1.72
N LEU A 71 2.39 6.84 1.24
CA LEU A 71 3.24 7.77 0.48
C LEU A 71 4.37 8.35 1.35
N ALA A 72 4.11 8.67 2.61
CA ALA A 72 5.14 9.12 3.54
C ALA A 72 6.19 8.03 3.77
N ALA A 73 5.78 6.77 3.98
CA ALA A 73 6.68 5.63 4.14
C ALA A 73 7.53 5.42 2.89
N THR A 74 6.91 5.43 1.70
CA THR A 74 7.64 5.30 0.42
C THR A 74 8.58 6.46 0.17
N ALA A 75 8.19 7.69 0.50
CA ALA A 75 9.05 8.86 0.40
C ALA A 75 10.27 8.75 1.34
N VAL A 76 10.06 8.37 2.59
CA VAL A 76 11.15 8.15 3.56
C VAL A 76 12.12 7.08 3.04
N LEU A 77 11.61 5.97 2.52
CA LEU A 77 12.44 4.91 1.96
C LEU A 77 13.20 5.36 0.71
N SER A 78 12.59 6.19 -0.15
CA SER A 78 13.21 6.67 -1.38
C SER A 78 14.25 7.76 -1.16
N PHE A 79 13.96 8.75 -0.30
CA PHE A 79 14.83 9.92 -0.09
C PHE A 79 15.93 9.70 0.93
N ARG A 80 15.65 8.99 2.04
CA ARG A 80 16.64 8.79 3.11
C ARG A 80 17.69 7.74 2.82
N MET A 81 17.43 6.80 1.93
CA MET A 81 18.43 5.81 1.51
C MET A 81 19.70 6.44 0.92
N GLN A 82 19.61 7.64 0.34
CA GLN A 82 20.77 8.33 -0.23
C GLN A 82 21.59 9.12 0.79
N ARG A 83 21.05 9.44 1.95
CA ARG A 83 21.69 10.29 2.97
C ARG A 83 22.11 9.58 4.25
N MET A 84 21.50 8.46 4.60
CA MET A 84 21.81 7.74 5.83
C MET A 84 22.72 6.54 5.54
N ARG A 85 23.74 6.33 6.38
CA ARG A 85 24.63 5.14 6.35
C ARG A 85 23.94 3.89 6.91
N LEU A 86 22.59 3.88 7.06
CA LEU A 86 21.84 2.74 7.53
C LEU A 86 21.52 1.79 6.38
N PRO A 87 21.62 0.48 6.62
CA PRO A 87 21.16 -0.52 5.65
C PRO A 87 19.67 -0.32 5.32
N ARG A 88 19.31 -0.56 4.08
CA ARG A 88 17.91 -0.43 3.60
C ARG A 88 16.94 -1.26 4.45
N GLU A 89 17.36 -2.46 4.79
CA GLU A 89 16.58 -3.43 5.57
C GLU A 89 16.24 -2.92 6.97
N THR A 90 17.17 -2.19 7.60
CA THR A 90 16.94 -1.58 8.92
C THR A 90 15.84 -0.52 8.87
N LEU A 91 15.84 0.33 7.84
CA LEU A 91 14.79 1.36 7.66
C LEU A 91 13.43 0.73 7.38
N VAL A 92 13.40 -0.30 6.53
CA VAL A 92 12.18 -1.06 6.24
C VAL A 92 11.65 -1.71 7.50
N GLY A 93 12.51 -2.36 8.29
CA GLY A 93 12.14 -2.97 9.57
C GLY A 93 11.59 -1.96 10.58
N LEU A 94 12.22 -0.78 10.69
CA LEU A 94 11.76 0.29 11.58
C LEU A 94 10.37 0.82 11.17
N ILE A 95 10.14 1.02 9.89
CA ILE A 95 8.83 1.47 9.38
C ILE A 95 7.79 0.38 9.62
N TYR A 96 8.11 -0.88 9.32
CA TYR A 96 7.22 -2.01 9.55
C TYR A 96 6.81 -2.13 11.02
N LEU A 97 7.78 -2.23 11.91
CA LEU A 97 7.53 -2.39 13.35
C LEU A 97 6.87 -1.15 13.97
N GLY A 98 7.35 0.04 13.61
CA GLY A 98 6.77 1.29 14.12
C GLY A 98 5.32 1.48 13.67
N SER A 99 5.01 1.18 12.42
CA SER A 99 3.65 1.27 11.89
C SER A 99 2.74 0.20 12.48
N SER A 100 3.22 -1.04 12.62
CA SER A 100 2.45 -2.13 13.21
C SER A 100 2.15 -1.86 14.69
N ALA A 101 3.16 -1.48 15.48
CA ALA A 101 2.98 -1.12 16.88
C ALA A 101 2.07 0.10 17.04
N GLY A 102 2.25 1.13 16.19
CA GLY A 102 1.40 2.32 16.17
C GLY A 102 -0.06 1.97 15.86
N ALA A 103 -0.31 1.11 14.87
CA ALA A 103 -1.65 0.66 14.52
C ALA A 103 -2.33 -0.08 15.68
N LEU A 104 -1.59 -0.93 16.41
CA LEU A 104 -2.11 -1.62 17.58
C LEU A 104 -2.44 -0.65 18.73
N LEU A 105 -1.54 0.30 19.03
CA LEU A 105 -1.76 1.29 20.10
C LEU A 105 -2.97 2.21 19.78
N VAL A 106 -3.09 2.65 18.54
CA VAL A 106 -4.23 3.44 18.10
C VAL A 106 -5.50 2.61 18.10
N GLY A 107 -5.41 1.36 17.63
CA GLY A 107 -6.51 0.40 17.63
C GLY A 107 -7.05 0.16 19.04
N ASP A 108 -6.19 -0.03 20.05
CA ASP A 108 -6.59 -0.21 21.45
C ASP A 108 -7.37 1.00 21.99
N ARG A 109 -6.95 2.21 21.64
CA ARG A 109 -7.66 3.45 22.01
C ARG A 109 -9.04 3.55 21.39
N ILE A 110 -9.17 3.16 20.13
CA ILE A 110 -10.46 3.13 19.43
C ILE A 110 -11.35 2.01 19.99
N ALA A 111 -10.77 0.84 20.43
CA ALA A 111 -11.49 -0.29 20.99
C ALA A 111 -12.27 0.01 22.25
N GLN A 112 -11.72 0.88 23.05
CA GLN A 112 -12.40 1.31 24.26
C GLN A 112 -13.69 2.08 23.95
N GLU A 113 -13.87 2.57 22.71
CA GLU A 113 -15.03 3.35 22.29
C GLU A 113 -15.88 2.68 21.19
N SER A 114 -15.33 1.70 20.44
CA SER A 114 -16.11 1.00 19.40
C SER A 114 -15.68 -0.46 19.19
N HIS A 115 -16.66 -1.36 19.04
CA HIS A 115 -16.46 -2.80 18.80
C HIS A 115 -15.86 -3.17 17.42
N ASP A 116 -15.40 -2.19 16.61
CA ASP A 116 -15.08 -2.40 15.18
C ASP A 116 -13.61 -2.65 14.83
N ILE A 117 -12.73 -2.92 15.82
CA ILE A 117 -11.26 -2.98 15.58
C ILE A 117 -10.81 -4.16 14.75
N ALA A 118 -11.48 -5.31 14.89
CA ALA A 118 -11.15 -6.47 14.08
C ALA A 118 -11.26 -6.16 12.58
N SER A 119 -12.20 -5.28 12.20
CA SER A 119 -12.41 -4.87 10.81
C SER A 119 -11.28 -3.97 10.26
N ILE A 120 -10.57 -3.23 11.12
CA ILE A 120 -9.47 -2.35 10.70
C ILE A 120 -8.21 -3.14 10.38
N LEU A 121 -7.87 -4.13 11.21
CA LEU A 121 -6.66 -4.95 11.04
C LEU A 121 -6.85 -6.06 10.01
N PHE A 122 -8.01 -6.69 10.02
CA PHE A 122 -8.30 -7.83 9.14
C PHE A 122 -9.10 -7.45 7.90
N GLY A 123 -9.49 -6.17 7.78
CA GLY A 123 -10.38 -5.68 6.72
C GLY A 123 -11.81 -6.16 6.92
N THR A 124 -12.71 -5.61 6.12
CA THR A 124 -14.08 -6.10 6.01
C THR A 124 -14.18 -7.19 4.95
N ALA A 125 -13.21 -8.14 4.94
CA ALA A 125 -13.11 -9.18 3.91
C ALA A 125 -14.42 -9.95 3.66
N VAL A 126 -15.35 -9.89 4.61
CA VAL A 126 -16.69 -10.49 4.49
C VAL A 126 -17.72 -9.52 3.91
N LEU A 127 -17.49 -8.20 3.98
CA LEU A 127 -18.45 -7.17 3.54
C LEU A 127 -17.73 -6.02 2.82
N VAL A 128 -17.26 -6.27 1.60
CA VAL A 128 -16.68 -5.21 0.75
C VAL A 128 -17.81 -4.30 0.27
N ARG A 129 -17.72 -3.01 0.57
CA ARG A 129 -18.69 -2.04 0.09
C ARG A 129 -18.55 -1.82 -1.42
N PRO A 130 -19.63 -1.60 -2.18
CA PRO A 130 -19.54 -1.36 -3.62
C PRO A 130 -18.60 -0.19 -4.01
N LEU A 131 -18.51 0.82 -3.15
CA LEU A 131 -17.58 1.94 -3.33
C LEU A 131 -16.11 1.50 -3.22
N ASP A 132 -15.80 0.60 -2.28
CA ASP A 132 -14.44 0.11 -2.08
C ASP A 132 -14.03 -0.80 -3.25
N LEU A 133 -14.94 -1.63 -3.75
CA LEU A 133 -14.74 -2.41 -4.98
C LEU A 133 -14.48 -1.50 -6.19
N GLY A 134 -15.27 -0.43 -6.35
CA GLY A 134 -15.07 0.57 -7.41
C GLY A 134 -13.71 1.25 -7.34
N LEU A 135 -13.25 1.59 -6.13
CA LEU A 135 -11.92 2.19 -5.90
C LEU A 135 -10.79 1.21 -6.24
N VAL A 136 -10.89 -0.05 -5.82
CA VAL A 136 -9.89 -1.09 -6.12
C VAL A 136 -9.80 -1.32 -7.64
N ILE A 137 -10.93 -1.45 -8.32
CA ILE A 137 -10.96 -1.63 -9.78
C ILE A 137 -10.42 -0.39 -10.50
N GLY A 138 -10.84 0.81 -10.08
CA GLY A 138 -10.40 2.07 -10.71
C GLY A 138 -8.91 2.31 -10.55
N ALA A 139 -8.38 2.18 -9.33
CA ALA A 139 -6.95 2.29 -9.05
C ALA A 139 -6.16 1.23 -9.82
N GLY A 140 -6.60 -0.03 -9.76
CA GLY A 140 -5.93 -1.13 -10.43
C GLY A 140 -5.87 -0.98 -11.95
N LEU A 141 -6.95 -0.51 -12.59
CA LEU A 141 -6.93 -0.22 -14.04
C LEU A 141 -5.94 0.89 -14.38
N ILE A 142 -5.90 1.97 -13.60
CA ILE A 142 -4.93 3.05 -13.79
C ILE A 142 -3.51 2.50 -13.65
N THR A 143 -3.25 1.71 -12.62
CA THR A 143 -1.95 1.08 -12.37
C THR A 143 -1.53 0.17 -13.54
N LEU A 144 -2.42 -0.69 -14.02
CA LEU A 144 -2.14 -1.57 -15.16
C LEU A 144 -1.86 -0.78 -16.44
N VAL A 145 -2.62 0.30 -16.72
CA VAL A 145 -2.38 1.17 -17.87
C VAL A 145 -1.01 1.85 -17.78
N VAL A 146 -0.66 2.39 -16.59
CA VAL A 146 0.66 3.03 -16.39
C VAL A 146 1.79 2.02 -16.55
N ILE A 147 1.64 0.82 -15.99
CA ILE A 147 2.64 -0.24 -16.16
C ILE A 147 2.76 -0.65 -17.63
N ALA A 148 1.64 -0.85 -18.33
CA ALA A 148 1.64 -1.26 -19.73
C ALA A 148 2.32 -0.22 -20.63
N THR A 149 2.03 1.07 -20.41
CA THR A 149 2.62 2.16 -21.21
C THR A 149 4.11 2.36 -20.94
N MET A 150 4.55 2.17 -19.70
CA MET A 150 5.93 2.38 -19.27
C MET A 150 6.69 1.06 -19.03
N TYR A 151 6.15 -0.07 -19.47
CA TYR A 151 6.67 -1.42 -19.21
C TYR A 151 8.17 -1.55 -19.47
N ARG A 152 8.63 -1.11 -20.66
CA ARG A 152 10.05 -1.17 -21.05
C ARG A 152 10.94 -0.35 -20.12
N GLY A 153 10.46 0.82 -19.71
CA GLY A 153 11.19 1.69 -18.77
C GLY A 153 11.34 1.06 -17.40
N PHE A 154 10.25 0.49 -16.85
CA PHE A 154 10.28 -0.20 -15.58
C PHE A 154 11.16 -1.44 -15.61
N LEU A 155 11.09 -2.23 -16.67
CA LEU A 155 11.89 -3.43 -16.85
C LEU A 155 13.37 -3.10 -16.93
N PHE A 156 13.76 -2.16 -17.79
CA PHE A 156 15.15 -1.76 -17.97
C PHE A 156 15.73 -1.12 -16.70
N ALA A 157 15.01 -0.21 -16.07
CA ALA A 157 15.44 0.38 -14.81
C ALA A 157 15.52 -0.63 -13.64
N GLY A 158 14.75 -1.74 -13.71
CA GLY A 158 14.78 -2.80 -12.71
C GLY A 158 15.99 -3.74 -12.87
N PHE A 159 16.31 -4.13 -14.10
CA PHE A 159 17.41 -5.06 -14.38
C PHE A 159 18.79 -4.39 -14.39
N ASP A 160 18.91 -3.23 -15.06
CA ASP A 160 20.18 -2.51 -15.20
C ASP A 160 19.95 -1.00 -14.99
N PRO A 161 19.94 -0.54 -13.74
CA PRO A 161 19.77 0.88 -13.43
C PRO A 161 20.89 1.77 -13.96
N GLU A 162 22.11 1.23 -14.10
CA GLU A 162 23.28 1.99 -14.59
C GLU A 162 23.19 2.15 -16.11
N GLY A 163 22.93 1.10 -16.85
CA GLY A 163 22.69 1.15 -18.28
C GLY A 163 21.50 2.03 -18.64
N ALA A 164 20.42 1.97 -17.87
CA ALA A 164 19.25 2.84 -18.06
C ALA A 164 19.61 4.33 -17.92
N ARG A 165 20.52 4.71 -17.00
CA ARG A 165 21.02 6.08 -16.86
C ARG A 165 21.89 6.51 -18.05
N VAL A 166 22.71 5.62 -18.56
CA VAL A 166 23.52 5.87 -19.77
C VAL A 166 22.61 6.18 -20.96
N HIS A 167 21.49 5.47 -21.07
CA HIS A 167 20.45 5.72 -22.08
C HIS A 167 19.52 6.89 -21.76
N ARG A 168 19.88 7.75 -20.79
CA ARG A 168 19.13 8.94 -20.36
C ARG A 168 17.71 8.67 -19.90
N LEU A 169 17.38 7.44 -19.47
CA LEU A 169 16.10 7.17 -18.87
C LEU A 169 16.02 7.80 -17.45
N PRO A 170 14.89 8.39 -17.09
CA PRO A 170 14.71 9.01 -15.79
C PRO A 170 14.47 7.95 -14.70
N VAL A 171 15.49 7.15 -14.37
CA VAL A 171 15.40 6.01 -13.45
C VAL A 171 14.77 6.41 -12.12
N ARG A 172 15.14 7.60 -11.58
CA ARG A 172 14.57 8.10 -10.32
C ARG A 172 13.05 8.35 -10.41
N ALA A 173 12.60 8.93 -11.54
CA ALA A 173 11.17 9.18 -11.74
C ALA A 173 10.40 7.87 -11.91
N LEU A 174 10.96 6.90 -12.63
CA LEU A 174 10.39 5.56 -12.76
C LEU A 174 10.31 4.85 -11.40
N ASP A 175 11.34 4.98 -10.57
CA ASP A 175 11.35 4.43 -9.21
C ASP A 175 10.27 5.05 -8.33
N LEU A 176 10.19 6.39 -8.31
CA LEU A 176 9.17 7.10 -7.55
C LEU A 176 7.77 6.76 -8.03
N LEU A 177 7.58 6.66 -9.35
CA LEU A 177 6.29 6.28 -9.93
C LEU A 177 5.89 4.86 -9.51
N LEU A 178 6.81 3.89 -9.60
CA LEU A 178 6.53 2.52 -9.17
C LEU A 178 6.12 2.48 -7.70
N TRP A 179 6.88 3.15 -6.83
CA TRP A 179 6.56 3.18 -5.40
C TRP A 179 5.26 3.93 -5.09
N ALA A 180 4.93 4.97 -5.86
CA ALA A 180 3.65 5.65 -5.76
C ALA A 180 2.48 4.72 -6.15
N LEU A 181 2.63 3.95 -7.25
CA LEU A 181 1.63 2.97 -7.67
C LEU A 181 1.44 1.88 -6.58
N VAL A 182 2.54 1.34 -6.03
CA VAL A 182 2.47 0.39 -4.90
C VAL A 182 1.74 1.01 -3.72
N ALA A 183 2.07 2.26 -3.34
CA ALA A 183 1.43 2.93 -2.22
C ALA A 183 -0.08 3.12 -2.44
N VAL A 184 -0.50 3.51 -3.64
CA VAL A 184 -1.91 3.67 -4.00
C VAL A 184 -2.65 2.33 -3.93
N GLU A 185 -2.13 1.30 -4.60
CA GLU A 185 -2.76 -0.02 -4.61
C GLU A 185 -2.86 -0.63 -3.23
N VAL A 186 -1.75 -0.61 -2.48
CA VAL A 186 -1.73 -1.12 -1.10
C VAL A 186 -2.73 -0.36 -0.23
N SER A 187 -2.82 0.98 -0.35
CA SER A 187 -3.74 1.78 0.47
C SER A 187 -5.20 1.46 0.20
N VAL A 188 -5.58 1.35 -1.07
CA VAL A 188 -6.97 1.07 -1.46
C VAL A 188 -7.34 -0.36 -1.12
N THR A 189 -6.45 -1.31 -1.39
CA THR A 189 -6.67 -2.73 -1.16
C THR A 189 -6.67 -3.08 0.33
N THR A 190 -5.77 -2.46 1.13
CA THR A 190 -5.72 -2.65 2.59
C THR A 190 -7.06 -2.32 3.25
N ARG A 191 -7.74 -1.28 2.78
CA ARG A 191 -9.06 -0.94 3.30
C ARG A 191 -10.12 -2.00 2.95
N ALA A 192 -10.05 -2.54 1.72
CA ALA A 192 -11.07 -3.48 1.23
C ALA A 192 -10.90 -4.87 1.83
N ILE A 193 -9.68 -5.40 1.88
CA ILE A 193 -9.39 -6.79 2.29
C ILE A 193 -8.46 -6.92 3.49
N GLY A 194 -7.96 -5.81 4.05
CA GLY A 194 -7.04 -5.78 5.19
C GLY A 194 -5.56 -5.79 4.80
N ALA A 195 -4.70 -5.43 5.77
CA ALA A 195 -3.26 -5.30 5.54
C ALA A 195 -2.55 -6.65 5.36
N LEU A 196 -2.99 -7.69 6.07
CA LEU A 196 -2.36 -9.01 6.02
C LEU A 196 -2.54 -9.72 4.67
N PRO A 197 -3.76 -9.81 4.09
CA PRO A 197 -3.94 -10.39 2.76
C PRO A 197 -3.18 -9.62 1.67
N VAL A 198 -3.15 -8.28 1.75
CA VAL A 198 -2.43 -7.44 0.77
C VAL A 198 -0.95 -7.76 0.71
N PHE A 199 -0.33 -8.10 1.84
CA PHE A 199 1.07 -8.51 1.87
C PHE A 199 1.29 -9.92 1.27
N ALA A 200 0.29 -10.80 1.35
CA ALA A 200 0.40 -12.17 0.85
C ALA A 200 0.34 -12.28 -0.69
N PHE A 201 -0.19 -11.27 -1.38
CA PHE A 201 -0.22 -11.17 -2.84
C PHE A 201 1.04 -10.50 -3.40
#